data_670377c2dce66b75d5995c85aca57613
#
_entry.id   670377c2dce66b75d5995c85aca57613
#
_cell.length_a   1.000
_cell.length_b   1.000
_cell.length_c   1.000
_cell.angle_alpha   90.00
_cell.angle_beta   90.00
_cell.angle_gamma   90.00
#
_symmetry.space_group_name_H-M   'P 1'
#
loop_
_entity.id
_entity.type
_entity.pdbx_description
1 polymer ?
#
loop_
_entity_poly.entity_id
_entity_poly.type
_entity_poly.pdbx_seq_one_letter_code
_entity_poly.pdbx_strand_id
1 'polypeptide(L)'
;MKKFLMILFLSLFVCGSANSGCDDVPTDGVDYSNCQFSEEQDLARTYIPNANLSFVSFIKVVFDKSIMMNSILVNGNFAESSFFRANLYEANLEGGNFEKTNFTSANLTRVNFKGASLIEAIFKDSNLFESDFTGANILNANFEGANLNNVTWVDGKKCELGSIGECKK
;
A
#
# COMPACT_ATOMS: atom_id res chain seq x y z
N MET A 1 3.44 -34.86 -6.71
CA MET A 1 3.01 -34.38 -5.39
C MET A 1 4.06 -33.38 -4.88
N LYS A 2 3.91 -32.08 -5.19
CA LYS A 2 4.79 -31.02 -4.70
C LYS A 2 4.27 -30.60 -3.32
N LYS A 3 5.09 -30.87 -2.29
CA LYS A 3 4.82 -30.40 -0.93
C LYS A 3 4.83 -28.88 -0.93
N PHE A 4 3.65 -28.27 -0.72
CA PHE A 4 3.54 -26.88 -0.29
C PHE A 4 4.25 -26.80 1.05
N LEU A 5 5.40 -26.15 1.09
CA LEU A 5 6.07 -25.83 2.32
C LEU A 5 5.27 -24.70 2.96
N MET A 6 4.36 -25.10 3.83
CA MET A 6 3.69 -24.19 4.76
C MET A 6 4.78 -23.69 5.69
N ILE A 7 5.32 -22.51 5.39
CA ILE A 7 6.24 -21.83 6.31
C ILE A 7 5.41 -21.47 7.54
N LEU A 8 5.66 -22.25 8.59
CA LEU A 8 5.12 -22.06 9.91
C LEU A 8 5.66 -20.71 10.43
N PHE A 9 4.85 -19.65 10.29
CA PHE A 9 5.11 -18.36 10.94
C PHE A 9 4.92 -18.56 12.46
N LEU A 10 5.90 -19.16 13.11
CA LEU A 10 6.02 -19.17 14.55
C LEU A 10 7.12 -18.18 14.94
N SER A 11 6.84 -16.88 14.90
CA SER A 11 7.72 -15.89 15.53
C SER A 11 6.91 -14.72 16.07
N LEU A 12 6.65 -14.84 17.37
CA LEU A 12 6.47 -13.74 18.33
C LEU A 12 5.70 -12.51 17.83
N PHE A 13 4.38 -12.65 17.71
CA PHE A 13 3.49 -11.51 17.77
C PHE A 13 3.58 -10.95 19.20
N VAL A 14 4.31 -9.85 19.40
CA VAL A 14 4.13 -9.04 20.60
C VAL A 14 2.88 -8.19 20.37
N CYS A 15 1.72 -8.80 20.48
CA CYS A 15 0.46 -8.07 20.51
C CYS A 15 0.32 -7.40 21.87
N GLY A 16 0.60 -6.12 21.93
CA GLY A 16 0.21 -5.27 23.08
C GLY A 16 -1.28 -4.92 22.95
N SER A 17 -2.11 -5.63 23.71
CA SER A 17 -3.56 -5.47 23.84
C SER A 17 -4.43 -6.29 22.87
N ALA A 18 -5.30 -7.06 23.48
CA ALA A 18 -6.25 -8.03 22.93
C ALA A 18 -7.13 -7.54 21.77
N ASN A 19 -6.61 -7.63 20.54
CA ASN A 19 -7.45 -7.66 19.34
C ASN A 19 -7.37 -9.08 18.77
N SER A 20 -8.46 -9.82 18.81
CA SER A 20 -8.54 -11.24 18.51
C SER A 20 -8.27 -11.62 17.04
N GLY A 21 -7.97 -10.64 16.17
CA GLY A 21 -7.71 -10.84 14.74
C GLY A 21 -6.25 -10.75 14.30
N CYS A 22 -5.34 -10.29 15.17
CA CYS A 22 -3.94 -10.05 14.76
C CYS A 22 -3.15 -11.33 14.48
N ASP A 23 -3.61 -12.47 14.96
CA ASP A 23 -2.99 -13.79 14.76
C ASP A 23 -3.66 -14.60 13.63
N ASP A 24 -4.65 -14.01 12.95
CA ASP A 24 -5.38 -14.69 11.88
C ASP A 24 -4.47 -14.94 10.68
N VAL A 25 -4.71 -16.03 9.98
CA VAL A 25 -4.01 -16.33 8.73
C VAL A 25 -4.40 -15.30 7.67
N PRO A 26 -3.43 -14.73 6.92
CA PRO A 26 -3.74 -13.80 5.83
C PRO A 26 -4.68 -14.42 4.80
N THR A 27 -5.91 -13.92 4.72
CA THR A 27 -6.98 -14.39 3.83
C THR A 27 -7.80 -13.21 3.30
N ASP A 28 -8.72 -13.50 2.38
CA ASP A 28 -9.68 -12.52 1.89
C ASP A 28 -10.53 -11.96 3.05
N GLY A 29 -10.63 -10.64 3.11
CA GLY A 29 -11.41 -9.92 4.12
C GLY A 29 -10.84 -9.97 5.55
N VAL A 30 -9.58 -10.38 5.74
CA VAL A 30 -8.96 -10.40 7.09
C VAL A 30 -8.98 -9.01 7.73
N ASP A 31 -9.25 -8.95 9.03
CA ASP A 31 -9.22 -7.71 9.81
C ASP A 31 -8.00 -7.68 10.72
N TYR A 32 -7.01 -6.89 10.34
CA TYR A 32 -5.80 -6.60 11.10
C TYR A 32 -5.79 -5.17 11.65
N SER A 33 -6.95 -4.50 11.68
CA SER A 33 -7.03 -3.11 12.14
C SER A 33 -6.48 -2.96 13.57
N ASN A 34 -5.73 -1.88 13.78
CA ASN A 34 -5.04 -1.58 15.04
C ASN A 34 -3.99 -2.61 15.48
N CYS A 35 -3.62 -3.58 14.64
CA CYS A 35 -2.57 -4.53 14.95
C CYS A 35 -1.19 -3.87 14.87
N GLN A 36 -0.28 -4.33 15.72
CA GLN A 36 1.12 -3.96 15.69
C GLN A 36 1.94 -5.18 15.27
N PHE A 37 2.64 -5.07 14.16
CA PHE A 37 3.47 -6.15 13.66
C PHE A 37 4.95 -5.81 13.87
N SER A 38 5.80 -6.83 13.99
CA SER A 38 7.26 -6.63 14.05
C SER A 38 7.75 -6.05 12.70
N GLU A 39 8.81 -5.25 12.78
CA GLU A 39 9.47 -4.73 11.58
C GLU A 39 10.07 -5.86 10.72
N GLU A 40 10.31 -5.57 9.43
CA GLU A 40 11.04 -6.44 8.49
C GLU A 40 10.36 -7.79 8.19
N GLN A 41 9.03 -7.87 8.32
CA GLN A 41 8.30 -9.08 7.91
C GLN A 41 8.26 -9.23 6.39
N ASP A 42 8.39 -10.47 5.92
CA ASP A 42 8.16 -10.81 4.50
C ASP A 42 6.75 -11.36 4.31
N LEU A 43 5.87 -10.51 3.78
CA LEU A 43 4.50 -10.82 3.39
C LEU A 43 4.35 -10.79 1.86
N ALA A 44 5.45 -11.01 1.13
CA ALA A 44 5.42 -11.06 -0.32
C ALA A 44 4.47 -12.17 -0.83
N ARG A 45 3.74 -11.83 -1.92
CA ARG A 45 2.80 -12.72 -2.57
C ARG A 45 1.61 -13.16 -1.70
N THR A 46 1.32 -12.45 -0.61
CA THR A 46 0.10 -12.70 0.17
C THR A 46 -1.13 -12.36 -0.66
N TYR A 47 -2.21 -13.10 -0.41
CA TYR A 47 -3.51 -12.88 -1.01
C TYR A 47 -4.47 -12.42 0.09
N ILE A 48 -4.68 -11.11 0.20
CA ILE A 48 -5.51 -10.45 1.23
C ILE A 48 -6.38 -9.34 0.60
N PRO A 49 -7.17 -9.64 -0.44
CA PRO A 49 -8.10 -8.63 -0.94
C PRO A 49 -9.15 -8.31 0.13
N ASN A 50 -9.76 -7.13 0.05
CA ASN A 50 -10.76 -6.64 0.99
C ASN A 50 -10.30 -6.58 2.46
N ALA A 51 -8.99 -6.72 2.74
CA ALA A 51 -8.46 -6.70 4.11
C ALA A 51 -8.64 -5.32 4.76
N ASN A 52 -8.91 -5.32 6.07
CA ASN A 52 -8.87 -4.11 6.88
C ASN A 52 -7.53 -4.01 7.60
N LEU A 53 -6.68 -3.08 7.15
CA LEU A 53 -5.35 -2.78 7.69
C LEU A 53 -5.32 -1.34 8.24
N SER A 54 -6.45 -0.82 8.70
CA SER A 54 -6.53 0.53 9.26
C SER A 54 -5.78 0.63 10.57
N PHE A 55 -5.05 1.74 10.77
CA PHE A 55 -4.28 2.02 11.99
C PHE A 55 -3.22 0.96 12.34
N VAL A 56 -2.85 0.11 11.38
CA VAL A 56 -1.81 -0.92 11.55
C VAL A 56 -0.43 -0.27 11.50
N SER A 57 0.57 -0.92 12.10
CA SER A 57 1.97 -0.57 11.90
C SER A 57 2.71 -1.71 11.20
N PHE A 58 3.16 -1.45 9.96
CA PHE A 58 3.93 -2.33 9.07
C PHE A 58 5.16 -1.60 8.54
N ILE A 59 6.06 -1.20 9.43
CA ILE A 59 7.30 -0.50 9.04
C ILE A 59 8.30 -1.50 8.46
N LYS A 60 8.90 -1.17 7.30
CA LYS A 60 9.88 -2.01 6.58
C LYS A 60 9.38 -3.40 6.18
N VAL A 61 8.08 -3.57 6.03
CA VAL A 61 7.47 -4.85 5.65
C VAL A 61 7.48 -5.03 4.14
N VAL A 62 7.68 -6.26 3.67
CA VAL A 62 7.70 -6.60 2.24
C VAL A 62 6.34 -7.16 1.82
N PHE A 63 5.61 -6.43 0.99
CA PHE A 63 4.35 -6.85 0.34
C PHE A 63 4.51 -7.07 -1.17
N ASP A 64 5.71 -7.40 -1.62
CA ASP A 64 6.01 -7.54 -3.04
C ASP A 64 5.10 -8.57 -3.72
N LYS A 65 4.47 -8.15 -4.83
CA LYS A 65 3.57 -8.99 -5.63
C LYS A 65 2.35 -9.51 -4.84
N SER A 66 2.02 -8.91 -3.70
CA SER A 66 0.80 -9.21 -2.95
C SER A 66 -0.45 -8.78 -3.72
N ILE A 67 -1.59 -9.38 -3.41
CA ILE A 67 -2.90 -9.03 -3.94
C ILE A 67 -3.73 -8.47 -2.80
N MET A 68 -3.96 -7.15 -2.84
CA MET A 68 -4.60 -6.35 -1.78
C MET A 68 -5.70 -5.44 -2.37
N MET A 69 -6.41 -5.94 -3.39
CA MET A 69 -7.48 -5.16 -4.03
C MET A 69 -8.58 -4.82 -3.03
N ASN A 70 -9.14 -3.61 -3.13
CA ASN A 70 -10.22 -3.10 -2.27
C ASN A 70 -9.87 -3.07 -0.76
N SER A 71 -8.60 -3.24 -0.39
CA SER A 71 -8.20 -3.22 1.02
C SER A 71 -8.24 -1.81 1.60
N ILE A 72 -8.41 -1.72 2.93
CA ILE A 72 -8.49 -0.47 3.68
C ILE A 72 -7.22 -0.33 4.52
N LEU A 73 -6.36 0.65 4.18
CA LEU A 73 -5.06 0.92 4.83
C LEU A 73 -5.08 2.32 5.50
N VAL A 74 -6.26 2.81 5.86
CA VAL A 74 -6.50 4.16 6.37
C VAL A 74 -5.70 4.40 7.65
N ASN A 75 -4.95 5.52 7.69
CA ASN A 75 -4.13 5.92 8.83
C ASN A 75 -3.12 4.86 9.29
N GLY A 76 -2.79 3.88 8.47
CA GLY A 76 -1.75 2.89 8.75
C GLY A 76 -0.34 3.47 8.58
N ASN A 77 0.63 2.87 9.27
CA ASN A 77 2.05 3.20 9.11
C ASN A 77 2.77 2.12 8.29
N PHE A 78 3.15 2.45 7.07
CA PHE A 78 3.83 1.58 6.10
C PHE A 78 5.18 2.19 5.67
N ALA A 79 5.79 3.02 6.52
CA ALA A 79 7.05 3.67 6.19
C ALA A 79 8.15 2.65 5.82
N GLU A 80 8.94 2.97 4.81
CA GLU A 80 10.04 2.15 4.28
C GLU A 80 9.64 0.74 3.78
N SER A 81 8.34 0.44 3.66
CA SER A 81 7.84 -0.85 3.18
C SER A 81 7.92 -0.98 1.67
N SER A 82 7.84 -2.22 1.16
CA SER A 82 7.84 -2.50 -0.27
C SER A 82 6.52 -3.10 -0.73
N PHE A 83 5.92 -2.47 -1.76
CA PHE A 83 4.77 -2.95 -2.53
C PHE A 83 5.16 -3.16 -4.00
N PHE A 84 6.42 -3.56 -4.26
CA PHE A 84 6.90 -3.79 -5.62
C PHE A 84 6.02 -4.78 -6.38
N ARG A 85 5.42 -4.33 -7.49
CA ARG A 85 4.47 -5.11 -8.31
C ARG A 85 3.24 -5.61 -7.55
N ALA A 86 2.89 -5.03 -6.42
CA ALA A 86 1.67 -5.36 -5.70
C ALA A 86 0.43 -4.89 -6.48
N ASN A 87 -0.71 -5.54 -6.24
CA ASN A 87 -2.00 -5.12 -6.78
C ASN A 87 -2.86 -4.53 -5.66
N LEU A 88 -2.98 -3.20 -5.68
CA LEU A 88 -3.75 -2.39 -4.74
C LEU A 88 -4.97 -1.71 -5.42
N TYR A 89 -5.47 -2.30 -6.52
CA TYR A 89 -6.62 -1.77 -7.25
C TYR A 89 -7.77 -1.39 -6.31
N GLU A 90 -8.26 -0.13 -6.40
CA GLU A 90 -9.34 0.42 -5.57
C GLU A 90 -9.08 0.38 -4.04
N ALA A 91 -7.84 0.23 -3.59
CA ALA A 91 -7.53 0.28 -2.17
C ALA A 91 -7.64 1.71 -1.60
N ASN A 92 -7.95 1.80 -0.30
CA ASN A 92 -8.01 3.08 0.43
C ASN A 92 -6.80 3.25 1.35
N LEU A 93 -5.90 4.19 0.98
CA LEU A 93 -4.65 4.52 1.68
C LEU A 93 -4.71 5.91 2.34
N GLU A 94 -5.91 6.44 2.55
CA GLU A 94 -6.15 7.79 3.08
C GLU A 94 -5.46 8.02 4.43
N GLY A 95 -4.77 9.15 4.56
CA GLY A 95 -4.11 9.60 5.79
C GLY A 95 -2.95 8.72 6.26
N GLY A 96 -2.61 7.64 5.54
CA GLY A 96 -1.54 6.73 5.92
C GLY A 96 -0.14 7.33 5.76
N ASN A 97 0.82 6.76 6.49
CA ASN A 97 2.24 7.06 6.36
C ASN A 97 2.92 6.05 5.42
N PHE A 98 3.34 6.52 4.25
CA PHE A 98 4.04 5.75 3.22
C PHE A 98 5.39 6.40 2.87
N GLU A 99 6.04 7.03 3.82
CA GLU A 99 7.36 7.64 3.61
C GLU A 99 8.37 6.58 3.15
N LYS A 100 9.12 6.90 2.08
CA LYS A 100 10.12 6.01 1.45
C LYS A 100 9.58 4.65 1.00
N THR A 101 8.27 4.50 0.90
CA THR A 101 7.64 3.26 0.45
C THR A 101 7.90 3.02 -1.04
N ASN A 102 8.22 1.78 -1.40
CA ASN A 102 8.45 1.38 -2.78
C ASN A 102 7.18 0.83 -3.45
N PHE A 103 6.56 1.61 -4.35
CA PHE A 103 5.43 1.21 -5.19
C PHE A 103 5.84 0.94 -6.65
N THR A 104 7.11 0.68 -6.92
CA THR A 104 7.59 0.45 -8.29
C THR A 104 6.79 -0.64 -9.00
N SER A 105 6.30 -0.32 -10.20
CA SER A 105 5.49 -1.21 -11.05
C SER A 105 4.20 -1.73 -10.38
N ALA A 106 3.73 -1.15 -9.29
CA ALA A 106 2.48 -1.54 -8.63
C ALA A 106 1.26 -1.12 -9.46
N ASN A 107 0.17 -1.90 -9.34
CA ASN A 107 -1.14 -1.49 -9.82
C ASN A 107 -1.85 -0.70 -8.72
N LEU A 108 -1.91 0.62 -8.91
CA LEU A 108 -2.50 1.60 -8.01
C LEU A 108 -3.71 2.31 -8.65
N THR A 109 -4.33 1.65 -9.64
CA THR A 109 -5.52 2.19 -10.31
C THR A 109 -6.63 2.45 -9.30
N ARG A 110 -7.19 3.68 -9.32
CA ARG A 110 -8.27 4.15 -8.44
C ARG A 110 -7.98 4.12 -6.95
N VAL A 111 -6.70 4.11 -6.57
CA VAL A 111 -6.32 4.17 -5.16
C VAL A 111 -6.61 5.55 -4.57
N ASN A 112 -7.12 5.58 -3.34
CA ASN A 112 -7.29 6.80 -2.56
C ASN A 112 -6.05 7.06 -1.69
N PHE A 113 -5.25 8.10 -2.05
CA PHE A 113 -4.09 8.59 -1.29
C PHE A 113 -4.37 9.93 -0.58
N LYS A 114 -5.64 10.33 -0.42
CA LYS A 114 -5.96 11.63 0.19
C LYS A 114 -5.27 11.83 1.53
N GLY A 115 -4.58 12.98 1.68
CA GLY A 115 -3.89 13.33 2.91
C GLY A 115 -2.76 12.42 3.35
N ALA A 116 -2.37 11.42 2.54
CA ALA A 116 -1.28 10.51 2.88
C ALA A 116 0.09 11.21 2.89
N SER A 117 1.01 10.76 3.75
CA SER A 117 2.43 11.09 3.66
C SER A 117 3.12 10.15 2.68
N LEU A 118 3.61 10.69 1.57
CA LEU A 118 4.29 9.98 0.48
C LEU A 118 5.69 10.57 0.24
N ILE A 119 6.30 11.16 1.29
CA ILE A 119 7.63 11.77 1.22
C ILE A 119 8.64 10.71 0.76
N GLU A 120 9.40 11.02 -0.29
CA GLU A 120 10.39 10.12 -0.88
C GLU A 120 9.83 8.76 -1.37
N ALA A 121 8.52 8.60 -1.49
CA ALA A 121 7.92 7.38 -2.03
C ALA A 121 8.28 7.16 -3.51
N ILE A 122 8.41 5.91 -3.93
CA ILE A 122 8.84 5.54 -5.28
C ILE A 122 7.66 4.93 -6.04
N PHE A 123 7.14 5.67 -7.04
CA PHE A 123 6.06 5.24 -7.94
C PHE A 123 6.56 4.90 -9.34
N LYS A 124 7.87 4.63 -9.50
CA LYS A 124 8.46 4.34 -10.80
C LYS A 124 7.68 3.25 -11.54
N ASP A 125 7.30 3.52 -12.80
CA ASP A 125 6.59 2.61 -13.69
C ASP A 125 5.25 2.07 -13.12
N SER A 126 4.68 2.70 -12.11
CA SER A 126 3.39 2.28 -11.52
C SER A 126 2.19 2.73 -12.37
N ASN A 127 1.06 2.04 -12.22
CA ASN A 127 -0.19 2.46 -12.82
C ASN A 127 -1.06 3.17 -11.78
N LEU A 128 -1.16 4.50 -11.88
CA LEU A 128 -1.92 5.38 -10.98
C LEU A 128 -3.22 5.91 -11.62
N PHE A 129 -3.67 5.30 -12.72
CA PHE A 129 -4.87 5.74 -13.45
C PHE A 129 -6.06 5.96 -12.50
N GLU A 130 -6.67 7.16 -12.57
CA GLU A 130 -7.83 7.57 -11.75
C GLU A 130 -7.59 7.59 -10.23
N SER A 131 -6.37 7.51 -9.72
CA SER A 131 -6.07 7.64 -8.29
C SER A 131 -6.27 9.08 -7.78
N ASP A 132 -6.40 9.25 -6.46
CA ASP A 132 -6.66 10.56 -5.83
C ASP A 132 -5.57 10.90 -4.80
N PHE A 133 -4.79 11.94 -5.09
CA PHE A 133 -3.70 12.46 -4.24
C PHE A 133 -4.10 13.77 -3.53
N THR A 134 -5.39 14.15 -3.50
CA THR A 134 -5.81 15.42 -2.90
C THR A 134 -5.25 15.60 -1.50
N GLY A 135 -4.48 16.68 -1.28
CA GLY A 135 -3.86 16.99 0.01
C GLY A 135 -2.72 16.06 0.45
N ALA A 136 -2.30 15.10 -0.37
CA ALA A 136 -1.16 14.25 -0.04
C ALA A 136 0.16 15.03 -0.06
N ASN A 137 1.10 14.66 0.80
CA ASN A 137 2.46 15.19 0.79
C ASN A 137 3.38 14.31 -0.06
N ILE A 138 3.71 14.78 -1.25
CA ILE A 138 4.54 14.06 -2.25
C ILE A 138 5.96 14.63 -2.36
N LEU A 139 6.49 15.25 -1.32
CA LEU A 139 7.84 15.85 -1.32
C LEU A 139 8.88 14.80 -1.72
N ASN A 140 9.66 15.07 -2.77
CA ASN A 140 10.68 14.19 -3.33
C ASN A 140 10.18 12.82 -3.80
N ALA A 141 8.86 12.61 -3.98
CA ALA A 141 8.36 11.36 -4.53
C ALA A 141 8.78 11.18 -6.00
N ASN A 142 9.12 9.96 -6.38
CA ASN A 142 9.57 9.63 -7.74
C ASN A 142 8.43 9.00 -8.56
N PHE A 143 7.95 9.72 -9.59
CA PHE A 143 6.90 9.26 -10.52
C PHE A 143 7.45 8.86 -11.89
N GLU A 144 8.77 8.67 -12.07
CA GLU A 144 9.37 8.30 -13.36
C GLU A 144 8.60 7.14 -14.03
N GLY A 145 8.13 7.32 -15.26
CA GLY A 145 7.40 6.32 -16.02
C GLY A 145 5.99 5.98 -15.50
N ALA A 146 5.54 6.56 -14.39
CA ALA A 146 4.22 6.28 -13.84
C ALA A 146 3.09 6.79 -14.75
N ASN A 147 2.02 6.01 -14.88
CA ASN A 147 0.79 6.41 -15.57
C ASN A 147 -0.07 7.29 -14.66
N LEU A 148 -0.08 8.60 -14.92
CA LEU A 148 -0.81 9.62 -14.16
C LEU A 148 -2.10 10.09 -14.87
N ASN A 149 -2.57 9.39 -15.88
CA ASN A 149 -3.78 9.78 -16.61
C ASN A 149 -5.00 9.80 -15.67
N ASN A 150 -5.78 10.89 -15.72
CA ASN A 150 -6.96 11.15 -14.90
C ASN A 150 -6.71 11.13 -13.37
N VAL A 151 -5.47 11.16 -12.91
CA VAL A 151 -5.15 11.30 -11.48
C VAL A 151 -5.70 12.63 -10.97
N THR A 152 -6.35 12.62 -9.80
CA THR A 152 -6.63 13.86 -9.06
C THR A 152 -5.38 14.22 -8.26
N TRP A 153 -4.70 15.32 -8.64
CA TRP A 153 -3.42 15.71 -8.06
C TRP A 153 -3.59 16.35 -6.68
N VAL A 154 -2.48 16.68 -6.03
CA VAL A 154 -2.46 17.21 -4.65
C VAL A 154 -3.28 18.50 -4.47
N ASP A 155 -3.44 19.28 -5.53
CA ASP A 155 -4.25 20.52 -5.55
C ASP A 155 -5.72 20.29 -5.92
N GLY A 156 -6.16 19.04 -6.03
CA GLY A 156 -7.51 18.64 -6.40
C GLY A 156 -7.83 18.73 -7.91
N LYS A 157 -6.86 19.11 -8.76
CA LYS A 157 -7.05 19.16 -10.22
C LYS A 157 -6.69 17.83 -10.86
N LYS A 158 -7.34 17.55 -11.98
CA LYS A 158 -7.07 16.35 -12.76
C LYS A 158 -5.84 16.51 -13.66
N CYS A 159 -5.02 15.47 -13.71
CA CYS A 159 -4.00 15.33 -14.73
C CYS A 159 -4.63 14.95 -16.07
N GLU A 160 -4.19 15.58 -17.16
CA GLU A 160 -4.68 15.29 -18.51
C GLU A 160 -4.23 13.92 -19.02
N LEU A 161 -4.86 13.47 -20.11
CA LEU A 161 -4.41 12.29 -20.85
C LEU A 161 -3.01 12.51 -21.41
N GLY A 162 -2.17 11.49 -21.35
CA GLY A 162 -0.76 11.55 -21.73
C GLY A 162 0.16 12.04 -20.60
N SER A 163 -0.33 12.11 -19.35
CA SER A 163 0.47 12.37 -18.15
C SER A 163 1.26 11.12 -17.77
N ILE A 164 2.51 11.05 -18.17
CA ILE A 164 3.45 9.96 -17.83
C ILE A 164 4.65 10.56 -17.12
N GLY A 165 4.90 10.11 -15.89
CA GLY A 165 5.99 10.62 -15.05
C GLY A 165 5.76 12.03 -14.49
N GLU A 166 4.92 12.83 -15.12
CA GLU A 166 4.58 14.19 -14.74
C GLU A 166 3.09 14.45 -14.97
N CYS A 167 2.43 15.13 -14.02
CA CYS A 167 1.04 15.55 -14.14
C CYS A 167 0.94 16.78 -15.05
N LYS A 168 0.39 16.62 -16.24
CA LYS A 168 0.04 17.72 -17.17
C LYS A 168 -1.35 18.25 -16.78
N LYS A 169 -1.50 19.56 -16.76
CA LYS A 169 -2.75 20.28 -16.39
C LYS A 169 -3.15 21.25 -17.48
#